data_b94782c0b8cd891aad85f69608aa7924
#
_entry.id   b94782c0b8cd891aad85f69608aa7924
#
_cell.length_a   1.000
_cell.length_b   1.000
_cell.length_c   1.000
_cell.angle_alpha   90.00
_cell.angle_beta   90.00
_cell.angle_gamma   90.00
#
_symmetry.space_group_name_H-M   'P 1'
#
loop_
_entity.id
_entity.type
_entity.pdbx_description
1 polymer ?
#
loop_
_entity_poly.entity_id
_entity_poly.type
_entity_poly.pdbx_seq_one_letter_code
_entity_poly.pdbx_strand_id
1 'polypeptide(L)'
;MTCLESVQKKIDFKPEVALILGSGLGDFADGIQIEQTIDYTDIEGFPVSTVKGHKGRFVFGYVEKTPVVIMQGRVHYYEGYAMSDVVLPTRLMGMLGAKKILLTNAAGGANPSYKPGDFMMITDHITTGVPSPLIGPNMDELGTRFPDMSEVYSRRLQDVIRKCAKECDIKLQEGVYVQFTGPNYETPAEVRLAQRWGGDAVGMSTACEAMAARHMGMEICGISCITNMAAGISQKELNHKEVQETADRVAKSFKELVTKVVVNM
;
A
#
# COMPACT_ATOMS: atom_id res chain seq x y z
N MET A 1 -12.41 -15.92 -10.40
CA MET A 1 -12.52 -15.97 -11.89
C MET A 1 -13.40 -14.86 -12.41
N THR A 2 -14.60 -14.65 -11.88
CA THR A 2 -15.54 -13.59 -12.30
C THR A 2 -14.97 -12.18 -12.32
N CYS A 3 -14.21 -11.76 -11.29
CA CYS A 3 -13.62 -10.40 -11.27
C CYS A 3 -12.57 -10.19 -12.37
N LEU A 4 -11.72 -11.19 -12.62
CA LEU A 4 -10.70 -11.12 -13.69
C LEU A 4 -11.36 -11.01 -15.06
N GLU A 5 -12.35 -11.86 -15.33
CA GLU A 5 -13.11 -11.84 -16.59
C GLU A 5 -13.87 -10.52 -16.79
N SER A 6 -14.43 -9.97 -15.70
CA SER A 6 -15.09 -8.66 -15.73
C SER A 6 -14.16 -7.54 -16.18
N VAL A 7 -12.91 -7.55 -15.69
CA VAL A 7 -11.90 -6.54 -16.08
C VAL A 7 -11.41 -6.79 -17.49
N GLN A 8 -11.08 -8.04 -17.85
CA GLN A 8 -10.54 -8.40 -19.18
C GLN A 8 -11.54 -8.14 -20.32
N LYS A 9 -12.85 -8.20 -20.05
CA LYS A 9 -13.88 -7.79 -21.03
C LYS A 9 -13.90 -6.27 -21.30
N LYS A 10 -13.40 -5.49 -20.35
CA LYS A 10 -13.42 -4.01 -20.43
C LYS A 10 -12.13 -3.44 -21.00
N ILE A 11 -10.99 -4.11 -20.78
CA ILE A 11 -9.69 -3.60 -21.19
C ILE A 11 -8.75 -4.76 -21.58
N ASP A 12 -8.06 -4.58 -22.72
CA ASP A 12 -6.92 -5.38 -23.12
C ASP A 12 -5.63 -4.62 -22.79
N PHE A 13 -5.19 -4.72 -21.54
CA PHE A 13 -4.02 -4.00 -21.01
C PHE A 13 -3.21 -4.94 -20.11
N LYS A 14 -1.91 -5.02 -20.34
CA LYS A 14 -1.01 -5.85 -19.56
C LYS A 14 -0.07 -4.97 -18.71
N PRO A 15 -0.37 -4.73 -17.42
CA PRO A 15 0.49 -3.96 -16.55
C PRO A 15 1.78 -4.74 -16.21
N GLU A 16 2.89 -4.02 -16.05
CA GLU A 16 4.13 -4.55 -15.48
C GLU A 16 4.20 -4.27 -13.98
N VAL A 17 3.72 -3.11 -13.55
CA VAL A 17 3.77 -2.65 -12.16
C VAL A 17 2.37 -2.37 -11.65
N ALA A 18 2.08 -2.89 -10.45
CA ALA A 18 0.91 -2.54 -9.67
C ALA A 18 1.26 -1.46 -8.64
N LEU A 19 0.36 -0.50 -8.43
CA LEU A 19 0.48 0.48 -7.36
C LEU A 19 -0.78 0.44 -6.49
N ILE A 20 -0.59 0.54 -5.17
CA ILE A 20 -1.69 0.78 -4.23
C ILE A 20 -1.45 2.13 -3.55
N LEU A 21 -2.36 3.07 -3.78
CA LEU A 21 -2.27 4.42 -3.23
C LEU A 21 -3.00 4.50 -1.89
N GLY A 22 -2.28 4.99 -0.87
CA GLY A 22 -2.83 5.23 0.46
C GLY A 22 -3.67 6.51 0.55
N SER A 23 -4.29 6.72 1.73
CA SER A 23 -5.08 7.91 2.03
C SER A 23 -4.29 9.19 1.83
N GLY A 24 -4.88 10.16 1.13
CA GLY A 24 -4.25 11.43 0.77
C GLY A 24 -3.21 11.36 -0.36
N LEU A 25 -2.96 10.15 -0.92
CA LEU A 25 -1.96 9.95 -1.98
C LEU A 25 -2.60 9.64 -3.35
N GLY A 26 -3.94 9.64 -3.41
CA GLY A 26 -4.72 9.23 -4.59
C GLY A 26 -4.52 10.09 -5.83
N ASP A 27 -4.16 11.36 -5.69
CA ASP A 27 -3.98 12.31 -6.80
C ASP A 27 -2.81 11.96 -7.72
N PHE A 28 -1.91 11.08 -7.29
CA PHE A 28 -0.87 10.54 -8.15
C PHE A 28 -1.45 9.91 -9.42
N ALA A 29 -2.52 9.12 -9.29
CA ALA A 29 -3.16 8.43 -10.41
C ALA A 29 -3.80 9.38 -11.44
N ASP A 30 -4.20 10.59 -11.03
CA ASP A 30 -4.77 11.57 -11.95
C ASP A 30 -3.71 12.27 -12.81
N GLY A 31 -2.45 12.15 -12.45
CA GLY A 31 -1.33 12.81 -13.12
C GLY A 31 -0.51 11.93 -14.06
N ILE A 32 -0.95 10.69 -14.33
CA ILE A 32 -0.30 9.78 -15.29
C ILE A 32 -0.98 9.87 -16.67
N GLN A 33 -0.40 9.24 -17.68
CA GLN A 33 -1.08 9.01 -18.95
C GLN A 33 -2.11 7.88 -18.75
N ILE A 34 -3.38 8.24 -18.62
CA ILE A 34 -4.47 7.29 -18.37
C ILE A 34 -4.95 6.72 -19.71
N GLU A 35 -5.01 5.39 -19.81
CA GLU A 35 -5.65 4.68 -20.93
C GLU A 35 -7.11 4.38 -20.61
N GLN A 36 -7.38 3.87 -19.39
CA GLN A 36 -8.74 3.55 -18.95
C GLN A 36 -8.87 3.56 -17.42
N THR A 37 -10.08 3.80 -16.95
CA THR A 37 -10.46 3.58 -15.56
C THR A 37 -11.60 2.56 -15.48
N ILE A 38 -11.60 1.74 -14.42
CA ILE A 38 -12.69 0.80 -14.14
C ILE A 38 -13.09 0.98 -12.69
N ASP A 39 -14.32 1.43 -12.45
CA ASP A 39 -14.86 1.57 -11.10
C ASP A 39 -15.07 0.19 -10.46
N TYR A 40 -14.87 0.07 -9.16
CA TYR A 40 -15.03 -1.21 -8.45
C TYR A 40 -16.46 -1.73 -8.54
N THR A 41 -17.44 -0.83 -8.58
CA THR A 41 -18.87 -1.17 -8.77
C THR A 41 -19.16 -1.82 -10.12
N ASP A 42 -18.29 -1.65 -11.09
CA ASP A 42 -18.38 -2.23 -12.43
C ASP A 42 -17.74 -3.62 -12.54
N ILE A 43 -17.16 -4.12 -11.45
CA ILE A 43 -16.53 -5.44 -11.38
C ILE A 43 -17.42 -6.35 -10.53
N GLU A 44 -17.93 -7.42 -11.11
CA GLU A 44 -18.84 -8.33 -10.44
C GLU A 44 -18.22 -8.96 -9.19
N GLY A 45 -18.87 -8.81 -8.03
CA GLY A 45 -18.42 -9.37 -6.75
C GLY A 45 -17.19 -8.69 -6.14
N PHE A 46 -16.82 -7.51 -6.63
CA PHE A 46 -15.63 -6.80 -6.12
C PHE A 46 -15.97 -5.91 -4.92
N PRO A 47 -15.10 -5.84 -3.89
CA PRO A 47 -15.33 -4.99 -2.73
C PRO A 47 -15.23 -3.50 -3.10
N VAL A 48 -16.08 -2.68 -2.48
CA VAL A 48 -16.12 -1.23 -2.71
C VAL A 48 -15.62 -0.50 -1.48
N SER A 49 -14.65 0.41 -1.64
CA SER A 49 -14.17 1.22 -0.53
C SER A 49 -15.25 2.19 -0.04
N THR A 50 -15.47 2.24 1.27
CA THR A 50 -16.41 3.13 1.94
C THR A 50 -15.72 4.35 2.57
N VAL A 51 -14.39 4.41 2.48
CA VAL A 51 -13.58 5.47 3.07
C VAL A 51 -13.73 6.77 2.28
N LYS A 52 -14.08 7.85 2.97
CA LYS A 52 -14.22 9.17 2.36
C LYS A 52 -12.92 9.61 1.70
N GLY A 53 -12.98 10.04 0.44
CA GLY A 53 -11.82 10.46 -0.35
C GLY A 53 -11.20 9.35 -1.20
N HIS A 54 -11.63 8.10 -1.02
CA HIS A 54 -11.24 7.00 -1.91
C HIS A 54 -12.14 6.99 -3.16
N LYS A 55 -11.56 7.02 -4.36
CA LYS A 55 -12.32 7.01 -5.61
C LYS A 55 -12.92 5.63 -5.92
N GLY A 56 -12.34 4.55 -5.41
CA GLY A 56 -12.87 3.20 -5.58
C GLY A 56 -12.78 2.70 -7.02
N ARG A 57 -11.61 2.81 -7.66
CA ARG A 57 -11.40 2.41 -9.04
C ARG A 57 -10.00 1.91 -9.31
N PHE A 58 -9.85 1.13 -10.37
CA PHE A 58 -8.56 0.88 -11.01
C PHE A 58 -8.30 1.94 -12.09
N VAL A 59 -7.04 2.39 -12.18
CA VAL A 59 -6.55 3.24 -13.26
C VAL A 59 -5.48 2.46 -14.00
N PHE A 60 -5.68 2.28 -15.30
CA PHE A 60 -4.73 1.64 -16.21
C PHE A 60 -4.08 2.73 -17.06
N GLY A 61 -2.77 2.66 -17.24
CA GLY A 61 -2.06 3.68 -17.99
C GLY A 61 -0.55 3.55 -17.88
N TYR A 62 0.13 4.67 -18.10
CA TYR A 62 1.59 4.71 -18.15
C TYR A 62 2.15 5.76 -17.20
N VAL A 63 3.14 5.36 -16.41
CA VAL A 63 4.06 6.27 -15.72
C VAL A 63 5.29 6.38 -16.63
N GLU A 64 5.41 7.49 -17.36
CA GLU A 64 6.33 7.64 -18.50
C GLU A 64 6.08 6.54 -19.55
N LYS A 65 6.93 5.50 -19.58
CA LYS A 65 6.81 4.36 -20.51
C LYS A 65 6.43 3.05 -19.80
N THR A 66 6.33 3.06 -18.48
CA THR A 66 6.05 1.87 -17.69
C THR A 66 4.54 1.62 -17.61
N PRO A 67 4.02 0.50 -18.10
CA PRO A 67 2.60 0.19 -18.02
C PRO A 67 2.22 -0.20 -16.59
N VAL A 68 1.23 0.51 -16.05
CA VAL A 68 0.81 0.37 -14.65
C VAL A 68 -0.67 0.09 -14.50
N VAL A 69 -1.03 -0.64 -13.43
CA VAL A 69 -2.37 -0.65 -12.87
C VAL A 69 -2.34 -0.08 -11.47
N ILE A 70 -3.16 0.92 -11.22
CA ILE A 70 -3.20 1.65 -9.95
C ILE A 70 -4.52 1.41 -9.24
N MET A 71 -4.47 0.95 -8.00
CA MET A 71 -5.59 0.92 -7.08
C MET A 71 -5.77 2.32 -6.47
N GLN A 72 -6.75 3.09 -6.95
CA GLN A 72 -7.08 4.42 -6.45
C GLN A 72 -8.29 4.34 -5.52
N GLY A 73 -8.01 4.04 -4.25
CA GLY A 73 -9.01 3.80 -3.21
C GLY A 73 -8.89 2.38 -2.66
N ARG A 74 -8.12 2.25 -1.57
CA ARG A 74 -7.89 0.97 -0.89
C ARG A 74 -9.13 0.50 -0.14
N VAL A 75 -9.35 -0.81 -0.13
CA VAL A 75 -10.30 -1.49 0.75
C VAL A 75 -9.57 -1.90 2.03
N HIS A 76 -10.21 -1.72 3.19
CA HIS A 76 -9.60 -2.00 4.48
C HIS A 76 -10.37 -3.05 5.26
N TYR A 77 -9.67 -3.77 6.14
CA TYR A 77 -10.27 -4.77 7.01
C TYR A 77 -11.33 -4.18 7.96
N TYR A 78 -11.11 -2.96 8.47
CA TYR A 78 -12.06 -2.28 9.34
C TYR A 78 -13.38 -1.86 8.66
N GLU A 79 -13.46 -1.94 7.34
CA GLU A 79 -14.73 -1.70 6.61
C GLU A 79 -15.70 -2.89 6.71
N GLY A 80 -15.28 -3.98 7.40
CA GLY A 80 -16.09 -5.17 7.65
C GLY A 80 -15.95 -6.28 6.61
N TYR A 81 -15.02 -6.13 5.68
CA TYR A 81 -14.72 -7.15 4.68
C TYR A 81 -13.92 -8.32 5.28
N ALA A 82 -14.12 -9.53 4.77
CA ALA A 82 -13.20 -10.64 5.03
C ALA A 82 -11.79 -10.30 4.51
N MET A 83 -10.76 -10.84 5.15
CA MET A 83 -9.39 -10.54 4.73
C MET A 83 -9.09 -10.99 3.28
N SER A 84 -9.75 -12.05 2.80
CA SER A 84 -9.73 -12.47 1.39
C SER A 84 -10.18 -11.38 0.43
N ASP A 85 -11.21 -10.62 0.80
CA ASP A 85 -11.77 -9.55 -0.02
C ASP A 85 -10.89 -8.30 0.04
N VAL A 86 -10.30 -8.01 1.21
CA VAL A 86 -9.35 -6.90 1.38
C VAL A 86 -8.14 -7.04 0.44
N VAL A 87 -7.65 -8.27 0.23
CA VAL A 87 -6.48 -8.52 -0.65
C VAL A 87 -6.87 -8.90 -2.09
N LEU A 88 -8.16 -9.04 -2.39
CA LEU A 88 -8.62 -9.36 -3.75
C LEU A 88 -8.12 -8.37 -4.81
N PRO A 89 -8.09 -7.03 -4.56
CA PRO A 89 -7.50 -6.08 -5.49
C PRO A 89 -6.04 -6.39 -5.84
N THR A 90 -5.22 -6.71 -4.85
CA THR A 90 -3.81 -7.09 -5.03
C THR A 90 -3.68 -8.34 -5.90
N ARG A 91 -4.50 -9.36 -5.61
CA ARG A 91 -4.53 -10.59 -6.40
C ARG A 91 -4.95 -10.33 -7.84
N LEU A 92 -5.99 -9.52 -8.04
CA LEU A 92 -6.47 -9.16 -9.38
C LEU A 92 -5.39 -8.46 -10.20
N MET A 93 -4.67 -7.48 -9.62
CA MET A 93 -3.57 -6.80 -10.31
C MET A 93 -2.45 -7.77 -10.71
N GLY A 94 -2.11 -8.74 -9.87
CA GLY A 94 -1.14 -9.79 -10.20
C GLY A 94 -1.63 -10.73 -11.31
N MET A 95 -2.91 -11.13 -11.29
CA MET A 95 -3.52 -11.95 -12.32
C MET A 95 -3.62 -11.23 -13.68
N LEU A 96 -3.75 -9.91 -13.69
CA LEU A 96 -3.71 -9.07 -14.89
C LEU A 96 -2.31 -8.96 -15.51
N GLY A 97 -1.27 -9.41 -14.80
CA GLY A 97 0.08 -9.52 -15.33
C GLY A 97 1.15 -8.76 -14.58
N ALA A 98 0.79 -7.90 -13.61
CA ALA A 98 1.76 -7.18 -12.82
C ALA A 98 2.69 -8.14 -12.06
N LYS A 99 4.01 -7.93 -12.21
CA LYS A 99 5.03 -8.75 -11.55
C LYS A 99 5.70 -8.03 -10.38
N LYS A 100 5.52 -6.73 -10.32
CA LYS A 100 6.06 -5.86 -9.29
C LYS A 100 4.94 -5.05 -8.67
N ILE A 101 5.05 -4.74 -7.38
CA ILE A 101 4.06 -3.92 -6.70
C ILE A 101 4.72 -2.89 -5.78
N LEU A 102 4.30 -1.64 -5.90
CA LEU A 102 4.61 -0.57 -4.97
C LEU A 102 3.39 -0.32 -4.07
N LEU A 103 3.56 -0.57 -2.78
CA LEU A 103 2.56 -0.32 -1.76
C LEU A 103 2.83 1.04 -1.12
N THR A 104 1.82 1.92 -1.08
CA THR A 104 1.94 3.17 -0.34
C THR A 104 0.85 3.32 0.70
N ASN A 105 1.12 4.03 1.77
CA ASN A 105 0.16 4.30 2.83
C ASN A 105 0.44 5.61 3.55
N ALA A 106 -0.57 6.11 4.27
CA ALA A 106 -0.40 7.04 5.37
C ALA A 106 -0.18 6.23 6.65
N ALA A 107 0.76 6.62 7.48
CA ALA A 107 1.11 5.93 8.71
C ALA A 107 1.40 6.88 9.87
N GLY A 108 1.12 6.42 11.09
CA GLY A 108 1.55 7.08 12.32
C GLY A 108 3.00 6.72 12.64
N GLY A 109 3.86 7.71 12.86
CA GLY A 109 5.25 7.49 13.28
C GLY A 109 5.32 6.98 14.72
N ALA A 110 5.78 5.74 14.89
CA ALA A 110 6.07 5.15 16.20
C ALA A 110 7.52 5.37 16.62
N ASN A 111 8.43 5.55 15.68
CA ASN A 111 9.81 5.91 15.95
C ASN A 111 9.91 7.40 16.31
N PRO A 112 10.42 7.77 17.51
CA PRO A 112 10.50 9.17 17.96
C PRO A 112 11.41 10.07 17.11
N SER A 113 12.29 9.50 16.30
CA SER A 113 13.17 10.27 15.40
C SER A 113 12.47 10.74 14.11
N TYR A 114 11.29 10.20 13.82
CA TYR A 114 10.51 10.58 12.65
C TYR A 114 9.69 11.86 12.91
N LYS A 115 9.24 12.48 11.84
CA LYS A 115 8.36 13.66 11.90
C LYS A 115 7.30 13.60 10.80
N PRO A 116 6.14 14.24 11.01
CA PRO A 116 5.12 14.36 9.99
C PRO A 116 5.64 14.99 8.70
N GLY A 117 5.47 14.28 7.60
CA GLY A 117 5.98 14.60 6.27
C GLY A 117 7.19 13.77 5.85
N ASP A 118 7.79 12.97 6.75
CA ASP A 118 8.84 12.02 6.36
C ASP A 118 8.26 10.91 5.47
N PHE A 119 9.06 10.40 4.54
CA PHE A 119 8.81 9.15 3.84
C PHE A 119 9.67 8.05 4.45
N MET A 120 9.01 6.93 4.78
CA MET A 120 9.68 5.74 5.30
C MET A 120 9.58 4.60 4.28
N MET A 121 10.71 4.12 3.81
CA MET A 121 10.77 2.85 3.07
C MET A 121 10.48 1.69 4.03
N ILE A 122 9.53 0.84 3.68
CA ILE A 122 9.19 -0.33 4.47
C ILE A 122 10.22 -1.42 4.20
N THR A 123 10.96 -1.80 5.23
CA THR A 123 11.96 -2.87 5.14
C THR A 123 11.40 -4.23 5.55
N ASP A 124 10.42 -4.23 6.46
CA ASP A 124 9.70 -5.41 6.94
C ASP A 124 8.36 -5.01 7.58
N HIS A 125 7.55 -5.99 7.99
CA HIS A 125 6.28 -5.71 8.65
C HIS A 125 5.95 -6.67 9.79
N ILE A 126 5.03 -6.25 10.65
CA ILE A 126 4.44 -7.04 11.73
C ILE A 126 2.92 -7.00 11.61
N THR A 127 2.25 -8.16 11.64
CA THR A 127 0.78 -8.29 11.50
C THR A 127 0.13 -9.06 12.64
N THR A 128 0.77 -9.17 13.79
CA THR A 128 0.35 -10.09 14.90
C THR A 128 -1.09 -9.88 15.37
N GLY A 129 -1.65 -8.67 15.23
CA GLY A 129 -3.03 -8.34 15.60
C GLY A 129 -4.06 -8.45 14.46
N VAL A 130 -3.66 -8.88 13.27
CA VAL A 130 -4.52 -8.90 12.06
C VAL A 130 -4.56 -10.30 11.46
N PRO A 131 -5.73 -10.82 11.03
CA PRO A 131 -5.80 -12.12 10.38
C PRO A 131 -4.95 -12.18 9.12
N SER A 132 -4.24 -13.31 8.93
CA SER A 132 -3.50 -13.52 7.68
C SER A 132 -4.47 -13.73 6.49
N PRO A 133 -4.21 -13.11 5.33
CA PRO A 133 -5.00 -13.33 4.12
C PRO A 133 -4.83 -14.74 3.53
N LEU A 134 -3.94 -15.54 4.08
CA LEU A 134 -3.63 -16.90 3.62
C LEU A 134 -4.31 -17.99 4.46
N ILE A 135 -5.15 -17.61 5.46
CA ILE A 135 -5.94 -18.55 6.26
C ILE A 135 -7.03 -19.15 5.38
N GLY A 136 -7.19 -20.45 5.46
CA GLY A 136 -8.20 -21.23 4.71
C GLY A 136 -7.55 -22.18 3.69
N PRO A 137 -8.33 -22.74 2.77
CA PRO A 137 -7.82 -23.58 1.67
C PRO A 137 -6.86 -22.78 0.77
N ASN A 138 -5.75 -23.40 0.37
CA ASN A 138 -4.83 -22.77 -0.55
C ASN A 138 -5.43 -22.69 -1.97
N MET A 139 -5.05 -21.66 -2.69
CA MET A 139 -5.28 -21.53 -4.14
C MET A 139 -3.93 -21.78 -4.82
N ASP A 140 -3.66 -23.04 -5.19
CA ASP A 140 -2.35 -23.48 -5.70
C ASP A 140 -1.92 -22.74 -6.97
N GLU A 141 -2.89 -22.28 -7.76
CA GLU A 141 -2.67 -21.45 -8.95
C GLU A 141 -2.13 -20.06 -8.62
N LEU A 142 -2.29 -19.57 -7.40
CA LEU A 142 -1.77 -18.27 -6.97
C LEU A 142 -0.45 -18.39 -6.21
N GLY A 143 -0.13 -19.56 -5.67
CA GLY A 143 1.12 -19.74 -4.95
C GLY A 143 1.13 -20.94 -4.00
N THR A 144 2.27 -21.19 -3.40
CA THR A 144 2.47 -22.30 -2.46
C THR A 144 1.73 -22.09 -1.14
N ARG A 145 1.29 -23.21 -0.51
CA ARG A 145 0.58 -23.19 0.77
C ARG A 145 1.37 -22.50 1.90
N PHE A 146 2.69 -22.62 1.88
CA PHE A 146 3.60 -22.07 2.89
C PHE A 146 4.66 -21.20 2.19
N PRO A 147 4.33 -19.95 1.80
CA PRO A 147 5.29 -19.07 1.17
C PRO A 147 6.36 -18.62 2.18
N ASP A 148 7.60 -18.55 1.70
CA ASP A 148 8.70 -17.98 2.48
C ASP A 148 8.54 -16.47 2.61
N MET A 149 8.56 -15.95 3.84
CA MET A 149 8.44 -14.54 4.19
C MET A 149 9.76 -13.91 4.67
N SER A 150 10.90 -14.60 4.48
CA SER A 150 12.21 -14.07 4.90
C SER A 150 12.64 -12.80 4.16
N GLU A 151 12.13 -12.59 2.95
CA GLU A 151 12.32 -11.37 2.17
C GLU A 151 11.00 -11.01 1.47
N VAL A 152 10.08 -10.36 2.21
CA VAL A 152 8.82 -9.88 1.62
C VAL A 152 9.07 -8.66 0.76
N TYR A 153 9.81 -7.70 1.26
CA TYR A 153 10.19 -6.48 0.54
C TYR A 153 11.54 -6.68 -0.12
N SER A 154 11.56 -6.66 -1.46
CA SER A 154 12.74 -6.92 -2.28
C SER A 154 13.90 -5.99 -1.96
N ARG A 155 15.06 -6.54 -1.61
CA ARG A 155 16.29 -5.76 -1.38
C ARG A 155 16.68 -4.95 -2.61
N ARG A 156 16.54 -5.53 -3.80
CA ARG A 156 16.78 -4.82 -5.07
C ARG A 156 15.89 -3.58 -5.19
N LEU A 157 14.59 -3.69 -4.90
CA LEU A 157 13.67 -2.56 -4.97
C LEU A 157 13.90 -1.55 -3.83
N GLN A 158 14.36 -2.00 -2.66
CA GLN A 158 14.80 -1.08 -1.60
C GLN A 158 15.97 -0.21 -2.07
N ASP A 159 16.96 -0.79 -2.78
CA ASP A 159 18.08 -0.04 -3.34
C ASP A 159 17.61 0.95 -4.43
N VAL A 160 16.62 0.57 -5.23
CA VAL A 160 15.96 1.51 -6.17
C VAL A 160 15.34 2.69 -5.43
N ILE A 161 14.57 2.43 -4.36
CA ILE A 161 13.95 3.50 -3.56
C ILE A 161 15.02 4.44 -2.95
N ARG A 162 16.09 3.89 -2.37
CA ARG A 162 17.19 4.68 -1.80
C ARG A 162 17.82 5.60 -2.85
N LYS A 163 18.12 5.04 -4.03
CA LYS A 163 18.68 5.79 -5.15
C LYS A 163 17.74 6.91 -5.59
N CYS A 164 16.46 6.59 -5.82
CA CYS A 164 15.46 7.57 -6.25
C CYS A 164 15.25 8.69 -5.21
N ALA A 165 15.20 8.34 -3.92
CA ALA A 165 15.08 9.33 -2.85
C ALA A 165 16.26 10.30 -2.81
N LYS A 166 17.49 9.78 -2.98
CA LYS A 166 18.71 10.62 -3.09
C LYS A 166 18.65 11.56 -4.29
N GLU A 167 18.18 11.08 -5.44
CA GLU A 167 18.03 11.88 -6.66
C GLU A 167 16.93 12.97 -6.55
N CYS A 168 15.95 12.75 -5.65
CA CYS A 168 14.90 13.74 -5.34
C CYS A 168 15.27 14.67 -4.18
N ASP A 169 16.47 14.56 -3.60
CA ASP A 169 16.86 15.26 -2.37
C ASP A 169 15.89 15.01 -1.19
N ILE A 170 15.37 13.78 -1.11
CA ILE A 170 14.48 13.35 -0.04
C ILE A 170 15.27 12.61 1.02
N LYS A 171 15.18 13.08 2.28
CA LYS A 171 15.67 12.33 3.43
C LYS A 171 14.74 11.15 3.69
N LEU A 172 15.13 9.97 3.20
CA LEU A 172 14.39 8.74 3.37
C LEU A 172 14.62 8.18 4.78
N GLN A 173 13.54 7.80 5.46
CA GLN A 173 13.58 6.94 6.64
C GLN A 173 13.46 5.47 6.18
N GLU A 174 13.91 4.54 7.01
CA GLU A 174 13.77 3.10 6.78
C GLU A 174 13.26 2.44 8.04
N GLY A 175 12.30 1.52 7.93
CA GLY A 175 11.75 0.93 9.14
C GLY A 175 10.72 -0.18 8.91
N VAL A 176 10.30 -0.75 10.04
CA VAL A 176 9.31 -1.82 10.13
C VAL A 176 7.91 -1.23 10.30
N TYR A 177 6.99 -1.66 9.44
CA TYR A 177 5.59 -1.24 9.50
C TYR A 177 4.77 -2.24 10.32
N VAL A 178 3.98 -1.76 11.27
CA VAL A 178 3.07 -2.59 12.08
C VAL A 178 1.64 -2.36 11.64
N GLN A 179 0.96 -3.42 11.19
CA GLN A 179 -0.45 -3.35 10.83
C GLN A 179 -1.34 -3.69 12.02
N PHE A 180 -2.23 -2.77 12.38
CA PHE A 180 -3.37 -2.97 13.27
C PHE A 180 -4.67 -3.10 12.48
N THR A 181 -5.75 -3.53 13.14
CA THR A 181 -7.07 -3.68 12.50
C THR A 181 -7.73 -2.35 12.18
N GLY A 182 -7.60 -1.34 13.03
CA GLY A 182 -8.48 -0.17 13.04
C GLY A 182 -9.93 -0.54 13.45
N PRO A 183 -10.91 0.38 13.29
CA PRO A 183 -10.81 1.75 12.72
C PRO A 183 -10.28 2.80 13.70
N ASN A 184 -10.19 2.48 15.00
CA ASN A 184 -9.63 3.39 16.00
C ASN A 184 -8.11 3.52 15.81
N TYR A 185 -7.58 4.69 16.09
CA TYR A 185 -6.14 4.85 16.28
C TYR A 185 -5.69 4.04 17.49
N GLU A 186 -4.42 3.65 17.51
CA GLU A 186 -3.81 2.88 18.57
C GLU A 186 -3.82 3.67 19.88
N THR A 187 -3.96 2.95 21.00
CA THR A 187 -3.72 3.53 22.32
C THR A 187 -2.22 3.76 22.53
N PRO A 188 -1.81 4.66 23.45
CA PRO A 188 -0.39 4.83 23.81
C PRO A 188 0.29 3.54 24.27
N ALA A 189 -0.46 2.58 24.83
CA ALA A 189 0.06 1.28 25.23
C ALA A 189 0.35 0.38 24.04
N GLU A 190 -0.54 0.38 23.03
CA GLU A 190 -0.35 -0.35 21.76
C GLU A 190 0.83 0.22 20.96
N VAL A 191 1.00 1.55 20.93
CA VAL A 191 2.15 2.18 20.31
C VAL A 191 3.46 1.75 20.99
N ARG A 192 3.50 1.76 22.32
CA ARG A 192 4.68 1.25 23.06
C ARG A 192 4.93 -0.24 22.81
N LEU A 193 3.88 -1.04 22.61
CA LEU A 193 4.01 -2.45 22.25
C LEU A 193 4.61 -2.59 20.84
N ALA A 194 4.12 -1.84 19.86
CA ALA A 194 4.68 -1.81 18.51
C ALA A 194 6.17 -1.45 18.52
N GLN A 195 6.56 -0.43 19.30
CA GLN A 195 7.97 -0.06 19.48
C GLN A 195 8.82 -1.19 20.07
N ARG A 196 8.29 -1.90 21.09
CA ARG A 196 9.00 -3.05 21.70
C ARG A 196 9.16 -4.23 20.74
N TRP A 197 8.25 -4.39 19.78
CA TRP A 197 8.37 -5.36 18.69
C TRP A 197 9.34 -4.93 17.59
N GLY A 198 9.88 -3.71 17.67
CA GLY A 198 10.79 -3.15 16.66
C GLY A 198 10.08 -2.43 15.53
N GLY A 199 8.81 -2.05 15.72
CA GLY A 199 8.03 -1.28 14.74
C GLY A 199 8.36 0.21 14.78
N ASP A 200 8.48 0.82 13.61
CA ASP A 200 8.81 2.22 13.39
C ASP A 200 7.61 3.07 12.97
N ALA A 201 6.62 2.45 12.33
CA ALA A 201 5.38 3.08 11.92
C ALA A 201 4.19 2.14 12.13
N VAL A 202 3.01 2.71 12.37
CA VAL A 202 1.76 1.99 12.60
C VAL A 202 0.68 2.41 11.60
N GLY A 203 -0.20 1.49 11.24
CA GLY A 203 -1.34 1.78 10.38
C GLY A 203 -2.25 0.57 10.20
N MET A 204 -3.23 0.66 9.27
CA MET A 204 -4.38 -0.26 9.21
C MET A 204 -4.49 -0.98 7.87
N SER A 205 -3.37 -1.16 7.14
CA SER A 205 -3.35 -1.72 5.78
C SER A 205 -1.98 -2.28 5.41
N THR A 206 -1.75 -2.57 4.13
CA THR A 206 -0.42 -2.74 3.50
C THR A 206 0.25 -4.09 3.76
N ALA A 207 0.42 -4.53 5.01
CA ALA A 207 1.12 -5.78 5.28
C ALA A 207 0.32 -7.00 4.80
N CYS A 208 -1.00 -6.99 4.92
CA CYS A 208 -1.86 -8.05 4.35
C CYS A 208 -1.76 -8.10 2.81
N GLU A 209 -1.66 -6.94 2.15
CA GLU A 209 -1.46 -6.86 0.70
C GLU A 209 -0.07 -7.37 0.29
N ALA A 210 0.96 -7.03 1.06
CA ALA A 210 2.31 -7.54 0.87
C ALA A 210 2.36 -9.08 1.01
N MET A 211 1.66 -9.64 2.00
CA MET A 211 1.56 -11.10 2.16
C MET A 211 0.89 -11.77 0.96
N ALA A 212 -0.21 -11.19 0.45
CA ALA A 212 -0.91 -11.71 -0.72
C ALA A 212 -0.07 -11.59 -2.00
N ALA A 213 0.64 -10.48 -2.20
CA ALA A 213 1.55 -10.26 -3.32
C ALA A 213 2.75 -11.24 -3.26
N ARG A 214 3.32 -11.45 -2.07
CA ARG A 214 4.42 -12.41 -1.87
C ARG A 214 3.99 -13.83 -2.17
N HIS A 215 2.78 -14.22 -1.74
CA HIS A 215 2.21 -15.53 -2.07
C HIS A 215 2.11 -15.75 -3.59
N MET A 216 1.84 -14.70 -4.37
CA MET A 216 1.78 -14.75 -5.83
C MET A 216 3.15 -14.61 -6.52
N GLY A 217 4.25 -14.53 -5.76
CA GLY A 217 5.59 -14.36 -6.29
C GLY A 217 5.86 -12.99 -6.90
N MET A 218 5.09 -11.96 -6.56
CA MET A 218 5.37 -10.60 -6.98
C MET A 218 6.59 -10.03 -6.25
N GLU A 219 7.34 -9.15 -6.91
CA GLU A 219 8.42 -8.39 -6.29
C GLU A 219 7.84 -7.12 -5.65
N ILE A 220 8.07 -6.92 -4.35
CA ILE A 220 7.34 -5.95 -3.53
C ILE A 220 8.28 -4.89 -3.00
N CYS A 221 7.82 -3.64 -3.00
CA CYS A 221 8.38 -2.58 -2.18
C CYS A 221 7.27 -1.71 -1.59
N GLY A 222 7.60 -0.92 -0.56
CA GLY A 222 6.62 -0.09 0.12
C GLY A 222 7.20 1.22 0.62
N ILE A 223 6.38 2.28 0.59
CA ILE A 223 6.70 3.61 1.11
C ILE A 223 5.52 4.09 1.96
N SER A 224 5.78 4.36 3.23
CA SER A 224 4.85 5.02 4.12
C SER A 224 5.09 6.54 4.11
N CYS A 225 4.03 7.33 4.00
CA CYS A 225 4.05 8.73 4.36
C CYS A 225 3.73 8.83 5.86
N ILE A 226 4.66 9.33 6.65
CA ILE A 226 4.42 9.60 8.09
C ILE A 226 3.56 10.84 8.18
N THR A 227 2.26 10.67 8.35
CA THR A 227 1.31 11.79 8.33
C THR A 227 1.13 12.46 9.68
N ASN A 228 1.36 11.71 10.74
CA ASN A 228 1.27 12.16 12.13
C ASN A 228 2.23 11.31 12.98
N MET A 229 2.55 11.77 14.18
CA MET A 229 3.17 10.90 15.17
C MET A 229 2.09 10.08 15.88
N ALA A 230 2.39 8.82 16.18
CA ALA A 230 1.45 7.90 16.83
C ALA A 230 1.07 8.35 18.25
N ALA A 231 -0.03 7.80 18.78
CA ALA A 231 -0.56 8.15 20.10
C ALA A 231 0.47 7.96 21.23
N GLY A 232 0.57 8.93 22.11
CA GLY A 232 1.52 8.93 23.24
C GLY A 232 2.94 9.40 22.86
N ILE A 233 3.25 9.57 21.57
CA ILE A 233 4.43 10.28 21.07
C ILE A 233 4.02 11.72 20.78
N SER A 234 2.95 11.92 19.99
CA SER A 234 2.28 13.21 19.89
C SER A 234 1.52 13.52 21.19
N GLN A 235 1.57 14.79 21.64
CA GLN A 235 0.73 15.29 22.73
C GLN A 235 -0.63 15.80 22.23
N LYS A 236 -0.85 15.80 20.90
CA LYS A 236 -2.10 16.25 20.28
C LYS A 236 -3.02 15.08 20.05
N GLU A 237 -4.32 15.33 20.12
CA GLU A 237 -5.34 14.38 19.69
C GLU A 237 -5.21 14.09 18.20
N LEU A 238 -5.27 12.80 17.85
CA LEU A 238 -5.14 12.36 16.46
C LEU A 238 -6.47 12.55 15.72
N ASN A 239 -6.41 13.04 14.49
CA ASN A 239 -7.57 13.18 13.63
C ASN A 239 -7.21 13.00 12.15
N HIS A 240 -8.21 12.60 11.36
CA HIS A 240 -8.02 12.35 9.93
C HIS A 240 -7.69 13.61 9.11
N LYS A 241 -8.02 14.79 9.61
CA LYS A 241 -7.73 16.07 8.94
C LYS A 241 -6.22 16.33 8.90
N GLU A 242 -5.50 16.07 10.00
CA GLU A 242 -4.04 16.19 10.07
C GLU A 242 -3.35 15.25 9.07
N VAL A 243 -3.90 14.05 8.90
CA VAL A 243 -3.43 13.07 7.89
C VAL A 243 -3.50 13.67 6.49
N GLN A 244 -4.65 14.25 6.13
CA GLN A 244 -4.85 14.85 4.81
C GLN A 244 -3.96 16.08 4.60
N GLU A 245 -3.93 17.02 5.55
CA GLU A 245 -3.11 18.23 5.48
C GLU A 245 -1.62 17.92 5.32
N THR A 246 -1.14 16.87 5.98
CA THR A 246 0.26 16.45 5.84
C THR A 246 0.52 15.80 4.48
N ALA A 247 -0.38 14.93 4.02
CA ALA A 247 -0.28 14.30 2.69
C ALA A 247 -0.27 15.36 1.58
N ASP A 248 -1.17 16.35 1.65
CA ASP A 248 -1.23 17.47 0.70
C ASP A 248 0.08 18.28 0.65
N ARG A 249 0.65 18.54 1.84
CA ARG A 249 1.91 19.28 1.96
C ARG A 249 3.08 18.60 1.26
N VAL A 250 3.12 17.26 1.27
CA VAL A 250 4.21 16.47 0.68
C VAL A 250 3.86 15.87 -0.68
N ALA A 251 2.67 16.14 -1.22
CA ALA A 251 2.15 15.52 -2.44
C ALA A 251 3.10 15.66 -3.64
N LYS A 252 3.76 16.83 -3.80
CA LYS A 252 4.73 17.06 -4.88
C LYS A 252 5.94 16.13 -4.77
N SER A 253 6.57 16.07 -3.60
CA SER A 253 7.73 15.22 -3.35
C SER A 253 7.38 13.75 -3.44
N PHE A 254 6.17 13.36 -2.96
CA PHE A 254 5.65 12.01 -3.10
C PHE A 254 5.51 11.62 -4.57
N LYS A 255 4.88 12.48 -5.38
CA LYS A 255 4.68 12.24 -6.81
C LYS A 255 6.02 12.06 -7.54
N GLU A 256 7.01 12.90 -7.25
CA GLU A 256 8.33 12.82 -7.85
C GLU A 256 9.02 11.50 -7.48
N LEU A 257 9.04 11.14 -6.19
CA LEU A 257 9.65 9.91 -5.71
C LEU A 257 8.99 8.67 -6.32
N VAL A 258 7.66 8.58 -6.28
CA VAL A 258 6.91 7.44 -6.79
C VAL A 258 7.11 7.28 -8.30
N THR A 259 7.07 8.38 -9.06
CA THR A 259 7.34 8.35 -10.50
C THR A 259 8.72 7.74 -10.79
N LYS A 260 9.78 8.24 -10.12
CA LYS A 260 11.13 7.72 -10.31
C LYS A 260 11.24 6.26 -9.88
N VAL A 261 10.63 5.87 -8.76
CA VAL A 261 10.65 4.47 -8.29
C VAL A 261 9.99 3.57 -9.31
N VAL A 262 8.77 3.88 -9.78
CA VAL A 262 8.04 3.06 -10.76
C VAL A 262 8.81 2.87 -12.06
N VAL A 263 9.44 3.91 -12.57
CA VAL A 263 10.24 3.86 -13.81
C VAL A 263 11.52 3.03 -13.67
N ASN A 264 12.06 2.90 -12.45
CA ASN A 264 13.30 2.17 -12.18
C ASN A 264 13.09 0.78 -11.56
N MET A 265 11.83 0.35 -11.34
CA MET A 265 11.51 -1.00 -10.82
C MET A 265 11.90 -2.15 -11.85
#